data_302af557878e0fccad6bc0855aa735af
#
_entry.id   302af557878e0fccad6bc0855aa735af
#
_cell.length_a   1.000
_cell.length_b   1.000
_cell.length_c   1.000
_cell.angle_alpha   90.00
_cell.angle_beta   90.00
_cell.angle_gamma   90.00
#
_symmetry.space_group_name_H-M   'P 1'
#
loop_
_entity.id
_entity.type
_entity.pdbx_description
1 polymer ?
#
loop_
_entity_poly.entity_id
_entity_poly.type
_entity_poly.pdbx_seq_one_letter_code
_entity_poly.pdbx_strand_id
1 'polypeptide(L)'
;MHGESGSGKTTSMEKLNPKETYYIDADKKGLSWKGWKEQYNKTNKNYIATDFPSDVETIIKGVNDTRPEIKYIVIDTLNGIMIGDEMRRSKEKGYDKWMDLATSVWNIVDSAYTYRDDLTIIFVCHTQTERTDDGFQFTRIKILKNYDILDKKGKLNV
;
A
#
# COMPACT_ATOMS: atom_id res chain seq x y z
N MET A 1 7.28 4.85 0.70
CA MET A 1 7.04 6.19 1.33
C MET A 1 6.22 6.02 2.60
N HIS A 2 6.59 6.66 3.71
CA HIS A 2 5.86 6.56 4.98
C HIS A 2 5.76 7.92 5.69
N GLY A 3 4.80 8.07 6.61
CA GLY A 3 4.59 9.26 7.42
C GLY A 3 3.23 9.26 8.11
N GLU A 4 3.03 10.19 9.04
CA GLU A 4 1.77 10.36 9.75
C GLU A 4 0.61 10.77 8.82
N SER A 5 -0.62 10.61 9.30
CA SER A 5 -1.80 11.07 8.56
C SER A 5 -1.70 12.59 8.35
N GLY A 6 -2.04 13.05 7.14
CA GLY A 6 -1.96 14.48 6.79
C GLY A 6 -0.55 15.01 6.45
N SER A 7 0.50 14.18 6.46
CA SER A 7 1.88 14.60 6.14
C SER A 7 2.15 14.88 4.65
N GLY A 8 1.13 14.91 3.80
CA GLY A 8 1.28 15.22 2.37
C GLY A 8 1.72 14.04 1.49
N LYS A 9 1.66 12.79 1.95
CA LYS A 9 2.08 11.62 1.17
C LYS A 9 1.39 11.52 -0.19
N THR A 10 0.06 11.56 -0.20
CA THR A 10 -0.72 11.54 -1.43
C THR A 10 -0.38 12.73 -2.33
N THR A 11 -0.29 13.94 -1.76
CA THR A 11 0.04 15.16 -2.50
C THR A 11 1.42 15.09 -3.16
N SER A 12 2.40 14.42 -2.55
CA SER A 12 3.74 14.28 -3.14
C SER A 12 3.75 13.49 -4.45
N MET A 13 2.67 12.74 -4.75
CA MET A 13 2.49 12.01 -6.01
C MET A 13 1.90 12.86 -7.14
N GLU A 14 1.46 14.09 -6.87
CA GLU A 14 0.81 14.99 -7.84
C GLU A 14 1.63 15.20 -9.12
N LYS A 15 2.96 15.20 -9.00
CA LYS A 15 3.88 15.46 -10.12
C LYS A 15 4.24 14.23 -10.95
N LEU A 16 3.76 13.05 -10.57
CA LEU A 16 3.95 11.85 -11.40
C LEU A 16 3.20 12.00 -12.73
N ASN A 17 3.82 11.54 -13.82
CA ASN A 17 3.19 11.56 -15.12
C ASN A 17 2.01 10.58 -15.17
N PRO A 18 0.75 11.04 -15.35
CA PRO A 18 -0.41 10.16 -15.34
C PRO A 18 -0.43 9.11 -16.48
N LYS A 19 0.32 9.35 -17.55
CA LYS A 19 0.44 8.40 -18.67
C LYS A 19 1.37 7.23 -18.37
N GLU A 20 2.24 7.39 -17.36
CA GLU A 20 3.23 6.42 -16.94
C GLU A 20 2.95 5.88 -15.53
N THR A 21 1.84 6.30 -14.92
CA THR A 21 1.51 5.96 -13.53
C THR A 21 0.16 5.27 -13.46
N TYR A 22 0.10 4.15 -12.74
CA TYR A 22 -1.13 3.51 -12.32
C TYR A 22 -1.35 3.74 -10.82
N TYR A 23 -2.53 4.24 -10.43
CA TYR A 23 -2.83 4.60 -9.05
C TYR A 23 -3.87 3.65 -8.44
N ILE A 24 -3.51 3.00 -7.34
CA ILE A 24 -4.38 2.15 -6.53
C ILE A 24 -4.69 2.90 -5.23
N ASP A 25 -5.91 3.46 -5.14
CA ASP A 25 -6.43 4.14 -3.96
C ASP A 25 -7.07 3.13 -3.01
N ALA A 26 -6.28 2.58 -2.09
CA ALA A 26 -6.77 1.58 -1.15
C ALA A 26 -7.53 2.19 0.04
N ASP A 27 -7.36 3.49 0.30
CA ASP A 27 -8.17 4.21 1.28
C ASP A 27 -9.54 4.65 0.73
N LYS A 28 -9.76 4.56 -0.60
CA LYS A 28 -11.01 4.92 -1.29
C LYS A 28 -11.48 6.36 -1.05
N LYS A 29 -10.54 7.26 -0.81
CA LYS A 29 -10.80 8.68 -0.49
C LYS A 29 -10.57 9.63 -1.66
N GLY A 30 -10.04 9.13 -2.78
CA GLY A 30 -9.57 9.97 -3.88
C GLY A 30 -8.22 10.62 -3.61
N LEU A 31 -7.73 11.37 -4.58
CA LEU A 31 -6.43 12.02 -4.49
C LEU A 31 -6.58 13.46 -3.97
N SER A 32 -5.53 13.99 -3.33
CA SER A 32 -5.61 15.21 -2.53
C SER A 32 -5.44 16.51 -3.33
N TRP A 33 -5.18 16.45 -4.64
CA TRP A 33 -4.98 17.65 -5.46
C TRP A 33 -6.15 17.93 -6.41
N LYS A 34 -6.26 19.18 -6.80
CA LYS A 34 -7.32 19.62 -7.72
C LYS A 34 -7.07 19.08 -9.13
N GLY A 35 -8.12 18.62 -9.81
CA GLY A 35 -8.02 18.13 -11.18
C GLY A 35 -7.53 16.68 -11.31
N TRP A 36 -7.35 15.97 -10.21
CA TRP A 36 -6.86 14.59 -10.25
C TRP A 36 -7.76 13.65 -11.07
N LYS A 37 -9.09 13.90 -11.10
CA LYS A 37 -10.06 13.05 -11.82
C LYS A 37 -9.91 13.10 -13.33
N GLU A 38 -9.37 14.19 -13.88
CA GLU A 38 -9.03 14.30 -15.29
C GLU A 38 -7.76 13.50 -15.63
N GLN A 39 -6.86 13.39 -14.66
CA GLN A 39 -5.57 12.69 -14.80
C GLN A 39 -5.70 11.19 -14.54
N TYR A 40 -6.40 10.81 -13.47
CA TYR A 40 -6.52 9.43 -12.97
C TYR A 40 -7.99 9.00 -12.96
N ASN A 41 -8.35 8.12 -13.88
CA ASN A 41 -9.73 7.67 -14.03
C ASN A 41 -9.83 6.35 -14.82
N LYS A 42 -11.04 5.80 -14.90
CA LYS A 42 -11.32 4.56 -15.63
C LYS A 42 -11.10 4.68 -17.16
N THR A 43 -11.34 5.86 -17.72
CA THR A 43 -11.15 6.10 -19.17
C THR A 43 -9.68 6.03 -19.53
N ASN A 44 -8.82 6.62 -18.70
CA ASN A 44 -7.36 6.56 -18.86
C ASN A 44 -6.78 5.19 -18.44
N LYS A 45 -7.61 4.32 -17.82
CA LYS A 45 -7.22 2.99 -17.35
C LYS A 45 -5.99 3.01 -16.42
N ASN A 46 -5.90 4.03 -15.58
CA ASN A 46 -4.75 4.29 -14.74
C ASN A 46 -5.11 4.54 -13.26
N TYR A 47 -6.37 4.25 -12.87
CA TYR A 47 -6.86 4.44 -11.50
C TYR A 47 -7.89 3.39 -11.11
N ILE A 48 -7.78 2.91 -9.89
CA ILE A 48 -8.78 2.08 -9.23
C ILE A 48 -8.83 2.38 -7.74
N ALA A 49 -10.03 2.33 -7.16
CA ALA A 49 -10.26 2.37 -5.73
C ALA A 49 -10.60 0.95 -5.26
N THR A 50 -9.64 0.27 -4.64
CA THR A 50 -9.82 -1.08 -4.08
C THR A 50 -8.89 -1.33 -2.89
N ASP A 51 -9.42 -2.01 -1.88
CA ASP A 51 -8.69 -2.48 -0.70
C ASP A 51 -8.63 -4.01 -0.60
N PHE A 52 -8.97 -4.72 -1.70
CA PHE A 52 -8.84 -6.17 -1.78
C PHE A 52 -7.42 -6.57 -2.18
N PRO A 53 -6.70 -7.37 -1.34
CA PRO A 53 -5.35 -7.82 -1.67
C PRO A 53 -5.26 -8.50 -3.04
N SER A 54 -6.21 -9.38 -3.36
CA SER A 54 -6.27 -10.12 -4.63
C SER A 54 -6.41 -9.21 -5.85
N ASP A 55 -7.17 -8.11 -5.73
CA ASP A 55 -7.29 -7.14 -6.82
C ASP A 55 -5.96 -6.42 -7.04
N VAL A 56 -5.31 -6.01 -5.94
CA VAL A 56 -4.02 -5.32 -5.99
C VAL A 56 -2.97 -6.19 -6.66
N GLU A 57 -2.83 -7.47 -6.26
CA GLU A 57 -1.91 -8.43 -6.87
C GLU A 57 -2.20 -8.62 -8.37
N THR A 58 -3.47 -8.80 -8.73
CA THR A 58 -3.90 -8.99 -10.12
C THR A 58 -3.56 -7.77 -10.98
N ILE A 59 -3.79 -6.56 -10.44
CA ILE A 59 -3.49 -5.30 -11.13
C ILE A 59 -1.99 -5.13 -11.34
N ILE A 60 -1.18 -5.33 -10.30
CA ILE A 60 0.27 -5.18 -10.40
C ILE A 60 0.82 -6.14 -11.47
N LYS A 61 0.41 -7.41 -11.40
CA LYS A 61 0.79 -8.42 -12.39
C LYS A 61 0.32 -8.04 -13.80
N GLY A 62 -0.94 -7.64 -13.95
CA GLY A 62 -1.49 -7.21 -15.24
C GLY A 62 -0.74 -6.02 -15.84
N VAL A 63 -0.39 -5.03 -15.03
CA VAL A 63 0.42 -3.88 -15.44
C VAL A 63 1.82 -4.33 -15.86
N ASN A 64 2.46 -5.19 -15.06
CA ASN A 64 3.78 -5.74 -15.39
C ASN A 64 3.78 -6.44 -16.75
N ASP A 65 2.80 -7.29 -17.00
CA ASP A 65 2.76 -8.19 -18.14
C ASP A 65 2.28 -7.51 -19.45
N THR A 66 1.41 -6.48 -19.33
CA THR A 66 0.67 -5.96 -20.50
C THR A 66 0.76 -4.45 -20.70
N ARG A 67 1.36 -3.69 -19.79
CA ARG A 67 1.38 -2.22 -19.80
C ARG A 67 2.81 -1.66 -19.70
N PRO A 68 3.66 -1.85 -20.73
CA PRO A 68 5.06 -1.39 -20.69
C PRO A 68 5.22 0.14 -20.59
N GLU A 69 4.18 0.90 -20.95
CA GLU A 69 4.14 2.36 -20.80
C GLU A 69 4.04 2.80 -19.34
N ILE A 70 3.50 1.97 -18.45
CA ILE A 70 3.41 2.27 -17.02
C ILE A 70 4.76 2.00 -16.36
N LYS A 71 5.34 3.04 -15.76
CA LYS A 71 6.63 2.99 -15.05
C LYS A 71 6.46 3.04 -13.52
N TYR A 72 5.32 3.53 -13.06
CA TYR A 72 5.03 3.68 -11.63
C TYR A 72 3.68 3.07 -11.28
N ILE A 73 3.65 2.27 -10.23
CA ILE A 73 2.41 1.87 -9.57
C ILE A 73 2.44 2.47 -8.17
N VAL A 74 1.43 3.27 -7.84
CA VAL A 74 1.25 3.83 -6.48
C VAL A 74 0.18 3.05 -5.76
N ILE A 75 0.47 2.56 -4.56
CA ILE A 75 -0.49 1.90 -3.64
C ILE A 75 -0.67 2.82 -2.43
N ASP A 76 -1.80 3.53 -2.38
CA ASP A 76 -2.10 4.54 -1.36
C ASP A 76 -3.40 4.16 -0.60
N THR A 77 -3.34 3.53 0.56
CA THR A 77 -2.18 3.13 1.36
C THR A 77 -2.13 1.62 1.54
N LEU A 78 -0.97 1.07 1.85
CA LEU A 78 -0.83 -0.34 2.24
C LEU A 78 -1.68 -0.65 3.49
N ASN A 79 -1.79 0.33 4.41
CA ASN A 79 -2.66 0.23 5.58
C ASN A 79 -4.14 0.11 5.23
N GLY A 80 -4.59 0.77 4.15
CA GLY A 80 -5.97 0.67 3.66
C GLY A 80 -6.34 -0.75 3.28
N ILE A 81 -5.43 -1.48 2.62
CA ILE A 81 -5.60 -2.90 2.27
C ILE A 81 -5.77 -3.73 3.54
N MET A 82 -4.88 -3.55 4.52
CA MET A 82 -4.90 -4.31 5.78
C MET A 82 -6.19 -4.06 6.56
N ILE A 83 -6.57 -2.80 6.74
CA ILE A 83 -7.79 -2.42 7.48
C ILE A 83 -9.04 -2.94 6.76
N GLY A 84 -9.11 -2.81 5.44
CA GLY A 84 -10.23 -3.28 4.65
C GLY A 84 -10.43 -4.79 4.78
N ASP A 85 -9.35 -5.56 4.71
CA ASP A 85 -9.40 -7.01 4.86
C ASP A 85 -9.73 -7.43 6.30
N GLU A 86 -9.15 -6.78 7.31
CA GLU A 86 -9.50 -6.98 8.72
C GLU A 86 -10.99 -6.77 8.99
N MET A 87 -11.57 -5.69 8.46
CA MET A 87 -12.98 -5.35 8.64
C MET A 87 -13.91 -6.35 7.96
N ARG A 88 -13.59 -6.82 6.75
CA ARG A 88 -14.35 -7.89 6.06
C ARG A 88 -14.38 -9.17 6.87
N ARG A 89 -13.28 -9.49 7.54
CA ARG A 89 -13.08 -10.71 8.34
C ARG A 89 -13.32 -10.48 9.83
N SER A 90 -14.05 -9.43 10.20
CA SER A 90 -14.27 -9.03 11.62
C SER A 90 -14.94 -10.10 12.48
N LYS A 91 -15.71 -11.02 11.87
CA LYS A 91 -16.35 -12.15 12.58
C LYS A 91 -15.45 -13.36 12.76
N GLU A 92 -14.34 -13.45 12.02
CA GLU A 92 -13.37 -14.52 12.18
C GLU A 92 -12.55 -14.28 13.44
N LYS A 93 -12.31 -15.34 14.19
CA LYS A 93 -11.53 -15.34 15.43
C LYS A 93 -10.34 -16.28 15.28
N GLY A 94 -9.26 -15.99 16.01
CA GLY A 94 -8.09 -16.85 16.07
C GLY A 94 -6.84 -16.27 15.45
N TYR A 95 -5.75 -16.96 15.68
CA TYR A 95 -4.41 -16.56 15.24
C TYR A 95 -4.28 -16.60 13.70
N ASP A 96 -4.87 -17.62 13.08
CA ASP A 96 -4.75 -17.87 11.65
C ASP A 96 -5.24 -16.68 10.79
N LYS A 97 -6.31 -16.02 11.22
CA LYS A 97 -6.79 -14.79 10.57
C LYS A 97 -5.68 -13.73 10.45
N TRP A 98 -4.94 -13.53 11.53
CA TRP A 98 -3.90 -12.50 11.56
C TRP A 98 -2.70 -12.87 10.68
N MET A 99 -2.36 -14.16 10.66
CA MET A 99 -1.32 -14.67 9.76
C MET A 99 -1.71 -14.51 8.29
N ASP A 100 -2.96 -14.80 7.94
CA ASP A 100 -3.45 -14.61 6.57
C ASP A 100 -3.41 -13.15 6.14
N LEU A 101 -3.84 -12.21 7.03
CA LEU A 101 -3.77 -10.78 6.76
C LEU A 101 -2.31 -10.31 6.54
N ALA A 102 -1.40 -10.77 7.37
CA ALA A 102 0.01 -10.45 7.24
C ALA A 102 0.60 -11.05 5.95
N THR A 103 0.26 -12.30 5.64
CA THR A 103 0.73 -13.00 4.45
C THR A 103 0.24 -12.32 3.16
N SER A 104 -1.02 -11.88 3.09
CA SER A 104 -1.52 -11.18 1.89
C SER A 104 -0.78 -9.87 1.63
N VAL A 105 -0.48 -9.08 2.66
CA VAL A 105 0.31 -7.87 2.50
C VAL A 105 1.77 -8.18 2.14
N TRP A 106 2.34 -9.20 2.78
CA TRP A 106 3.70 -9.65 2.48
C TRP A 106 3.83 -10.09 1.02
N ASN A 107 2.88 -10.87 0.50
CA ASN A 107 2.87 -11.31 -0.89
C ASN A 107 2.88 -10.13 -1.88
N ILE A 108 2.08 -9.07 -1.61
CA ILE A 108 2.07 -7.87 -2.43
C ILE A 108 3.45 -7.20 -2.46
N VAL A 109 4.11 -7.10 -1.31
CA VAL A 109 5.43 -6.46 -1.21
C VAL A 109 6.51 -7.34 -1.82
N ASP A 110 6.50 -8.65 -1.54
CA ASP A 110 7.49 -9.61 -2.02
C ASP A 110 7.42 -9.78 -3.55
N SER A 111 6.21 -9.81 -4.11
CA SER A 111 6.02 -9.90 -5.56
C SER A 111 6.68 -8.75 -6.34
N ALA A 112 6.86 -7.59 -5.71
CA ALA A 112 7.51 -6.44 -6.34
C ALA A 112 8.95 -6.73 -6.81
N TYR A 113 9.64 -7.67 -6.18
CA TYR A 113 11.00 -8.08 -6.57
C TYR A 113 11.05 -8.97 -7.83
N THR A 114 9.90 -9.47 -8.28
CA THR A 114 9.80 -10.39 -9.43
C THR A 114 9.40 -9.69 -10.73
N TYR A 115 9.07 -8.40 -10.67
CA TYR A 115 8.59 -7.64 -11.81
C TYR A 115 9.75 -7.02 -12.60
N ARG A 116 9.45 -6.50 -13.80
CA ARG A 116 10.43 -5.91 -14.69
C ARG A 116 11.19 -4.74 -14.03
N ASP A 117 12.45 -4.57 -14.40
CA ASP A 117 13.39 -3.61 -13.77
C ASP A 117 12.97 -2.13 -13.95
N ASP A 118 12.20 -1.83 -14.99
CA ASP A 118 11.74 -0.48 -15.31
C ASP A 118 10.38 -0.12 -14.67
N LEU A 119 9.83 -1.01 -13.82
CA LEU A 119 8.59 -0.79 -13.07
C LEU A 119 8.90 -0.50 -11.61
N THR A 120 8.59 0.71 -11.16
CA THR A 120 8.73 1.12 -9.76
C THR A 120 7.39 1.02 -9.04
N ILE A 121 7.33 0.27 -7.94
CA ILE A 121 6.15 0.18 -7.08
C ILE A 121 6.37 1.06 -5.84
N ILE A 122 5.48 2.04 -5.65
CA ILE A 122 5.53 3.01 -4.54
C ILE A 122 4.48 2.61 -3.51
N PHE A 123 4.93 2.02 -2.40
CA PHE A 123 4.07 1.74 -1.26
C PHE A 123 3.97 2.96 -0.35
N VAL A 124 2.75 3.51 -0.19
CA VAL A 124 2.45 4.57 0.75
C VAL A 124 1.95 3.95 2.05
N CYS A 125 2.59 4.29 3.18
CA CYS A 125 2.29 3.70 4.48
C CYS A 125 2.06 4.78 5.53
N HIS A 126 1.19 4.49 6.51
CA HIS A 126 1.11 5.27 7.73
C HIS A 126 2.17 4.82 8.73
N THR A 127 2.70 5.78 9.47
CA THR A 127 3.58 5.50 10.60
C THR A 127 2.84 5.63 11.92
N GLN A 128 3.35 4.93 12.92
CA GLN A 128 2.94 5.04 14.31
C GLN A 128 4.18 5.27 15.16
N THR A 129 4.11 6.27 16.04
CA THR A 129 5.15 6.52 17.04
C THR A 129 4.73 5.85 18.33
N GLU A 130 5.61 5.05 18.90
CA GLU A 130 5.42 4.37 20.18
C GLU A 130 6.48 4.81 21.18
N ARG A 131 6.13 4.73 22.45
CA ARG A 131 7.02 5.02 23.56
C ARG A 131 7.16 3.77 24.42
N THR A 132 8.39 3.40 24.71
CA THR A 132 8.68 2.32 25.66
C THR A 132 8.56 2.81 27.11
N ASP A 133 8.43 1.90 28.06
CA ASP A 133 8.26 2.22 29.50
C ASP A 133 9.47 2.99 30.06
N ASP A 134 10.65 2.80 29.50
CA ASP A 134 11.89 3.54 29.80
C ASP A 134 11.97 4.91 29.11
N GLY A 135 10.90 5.33 28.41
CA GLY A 135 10.78 6.65 27.79
C GLY A 135 11.41 6.77 26.41
N PHE A 136 11.99 5.71 25.86
CA PHE A 136 12.51 5.72 24.49
C PHE A 136 11.36 5.81 23.47
N GLN A 137 11.51 6.65 22.44
CA GLN A 137 10.51 6.88 21.42
C GLN A 137 11.02 6.37 20.07
N PHE A 138 10.21 5.57 19.38
CA PHE A 138 10.53 5.09 18.04
C PHE A 138 9.31 5.16 17.11
N THR A 139 9.59 5.35 15.83
CA THR A 139 8.56 5.41 14.79
C THR A 139 8.69 4.19 13.88
N ARG A 140 7.59 3.50 13.65
CA ARG A 140 7.51 2.35 12.74
C ARG A 140 6.36 2.49 11.77
N ILE A 141 6.39 1.73 10.67
CA ILE A 141 5.23 1.60 9.79
C ILE A 141 4.10 0.97 10.62
N LYS A 142 2.91 1.61 10.58
CA LYS A 142 1.73 1.10 11.29
C LYS A 142 1.24 -0.16 10.59
N ILE A 143 1.60 -1.30 11.13
CA ILE A 143 1.08 -2.61 10.78
C ILE A 143 0.13 -3.03 11.88
N LEU A 144 -0.81 -3.93 11.61
CA LEU A 144 -1.80 -4.41 12.60
C LEU A 144 -1.17 -4.64 13.98
N LYS A 145 -1.89 -4.24 15.01
CA LYS A 145 -1.44 -4.04 16.41
C LYS A 145 -0.64 -5.16 17.08
N ASN A 146 -0.55 -6.34 16.47
CA ASN A 146 0.04 -7.55 17.10
C ASN A 146 1.14 -8.24 16.29
N TYR A 147 1.61 -7.66 15.19
CA TYR A 147 2.65 -8.27 14.36
C TYR A 147 3.74 -7.27 13.99
N ASP A 148 4.91 -7.47 14.57
CA ASP A 148 6.15 -6.91 14.04
C ASP A 148 6.54 -7.73 12.80
N ILE A 149 6.06 -7.34 11.63
CA ILE A 149 6.52 -7.93 10.35
C ILE A 149 8.01 -7.65 10.14
N LEU A 150 8.52 -6.60 10.75
CA LEU A 150 9.94 -6.29 10.76
C LEU A 150 10.47 -6.44 12.19
N ASP A 151 11.55 -7.20 12.34
CA ASP A 151 12.28 -7.24 13.61
C ASP A 151 12.94 -5.88 13.92
N LYS A 152 13.50 -5.75 15.12
CA LYS A 152 14.22 -4.53 15.57
C LYS A 152 15.41 -4.14 14.68
N LYS A 153 15.77 -4.98 13.69
CA LYS A 153 16.85 -4.76 12.72
C LYS A 153 16.31 -4.51 11.30
N GLY A 154 14.99 -4.37 11.13
CA GLY A 154 14.37 -4.12 9.83
C GLY A 154 14.28 -5.37 8.94
N LYS A 155 14.43 -6.58 9.49
CA LYS A 155 14.20 -7.82 8.76
C LYS A 155 12.75 -8.27 8.95
N LEU A 156 12.13 -8.77 7.85
CA LEU A 156 10.84 -9.44 7.94
C LEU A 156 10.95 -10.61 8.93
N ASN A 157 10.11 -10.60 9.96
CA ASN A 157 9.88 -11.76 10.80
C ASN A 157 8.85 -12.64 10.06
N VAL A 158 9.36 -13.73 9.49
CA VAL A 158 8.56 -14.84 8.95
C VAL A 158 8.36 -15.86 10.05
#